data_c6b16f810aecaf1ea7acf793718109d3
#
_entry.id   c6b16f810aecaf1ea7acf793718109d3
#
_cell.length_a   1.000
_cell.length_b   1.000
_cell.length_c   1.000
_cell.angle_alpha   90.00
_cell.angle_beta   90.00
_cell.angle_gamma   90.00
#
_symmetry.space_group_name_H-M   'P 1'
#
loop_
_entity.id
_entity.type
_entity.pdbx_description
1 polymer ?
#
loop_
_entity_poly.entity_id
_entity_poly.type
_entity_poly.pdbx_seq_one_letter_code
_entity_poly.pdbx_strand_id
1 'polypeptide(L)'
;MRRDPTETVRFSAMEKAVNNPYIGFTSYQRFRGDPLFSDIVVRPENNMTETERTECYPVHAEAKLMREGESGFYPDTEVAYIRILWKDFEPQRKQYNYPLIADILNRAKEKGQTVMFRLMPHSTRASDDVPEWLKSMIPCPERPEGARVKDSPSDPLWLTLFGEAIEAIGAAFDKDPTLDVVDLSLTGSWGEGHRLEDYPREALRALADVYSRAFPNTRLIGQVAAPWLTEYLSASHPCGWRGDGTGEPGHMKVKYPAAAAETPDLWEKAPVSFESYWWLGEWERKGWNIDEIIESTLSWHISTFNAKSFPVPEKWRGKIEYWLSKMGYHFILEEARYPSEAKAGDSLRFVLKINNRGVAPIYNAIPLRVRLLGDGGEYLFTTDVDIRKWLPGEREVAFDVTLPDGMNAGAYEAAVTISGEDTPIVRWETQGEENGFLAIGRIEISREA
;
A
#
# COMPACT_ATOMS: atom_id res chain seq x y z
N MET A 1 43.45 22.44 10.73
CA MET A 1 42.23 21.67 10.84
C MET A 1 42.60 20.22 11.16
N ARG A 2 42.40 19.75 12.39
CA ARG A 2 42.46 18.30 12.66
C ARG A 2 41.28 17.70 11.91
N ARG A 3 41.51 16.69 11.09
CA ARG A 3 40.40 15.88 10.55
C ARG A 3 39.90 15.08 11.73
N ASP A 4 38.63 15.23 12.08
CA ASP A 4 37.98 14.39 13.07
C ASP A 4 38.15 12.93 12.65
N PRO A 5 38.46 12.03 13.58
CA PRO A 5 38.62 10.62 13.25
C PRO A 5 37.27 10.08 12.73
N THR A 6 37.28 9.63 11.46
CA THR A 6 36.08 9.09 10.79
C THR A 6 36.22 7.59 10.66
N GLU A 7 35.25 6.88 11.20
CA GLU A 7 35.15 5.43 11.06
C GLU A 7 34.32 5.04 9.83
N THR A 8 34.63 3.89 9.27
CA THR A 8 33.87 3.29 8.17
C THR A 8 33.51 1.86 8.50
N VAL A 9 32.22 1.56 8.51
CA VAL A 9 31.69 0.19 8.76
C VAL A 9 30.96 -0.28 7.51
N ARG A 10 31.18 -1.54 7.15
CA ARG A 10 30.51 -2.20 6.01
C ARG A 10 29.62 -3.32 6.49
N PHE A 11 28.51 -3.49 5.80
CA PHE A 11 27.45 -4.41 6.19
C PHE A 11 27.18 -5.42 5.07
N SER A 12 26.65 -6.58 5.47
CA SER A 12 26.14 -7.60 4.56
C SER A 12 24.62 -7.57 4.55
N ALA A 13 24.05 -7.82 3.39
CA ALA A 13 22.60 -8.00 3.27
C ALA A 13 22.14 -9.27 3.99
N MET A 14 20.89 -9.29 4.43
CA MET A 14 20.21 -10.51 4.83
C MET A 14 20.02 -11.45 3.63
N GLU A 15 19.98 -12.76 3.89
CA GLU A 15 19.71 -13.77 2.86
C GLU A 15 18.25 -13.75 2.41
N LYS A 16 17.33 -13.41 3.32
CA LYS A 16 15.89 -13.34 3.05
C LYS A 16 15.40 -11.90 3.22
N ALA A 17 14.50 -11.51 2.33
CA ALA A 17 13.76 -10.29 2.48
C ALA A 17 12.91 -10.31 3.76
N VAL A 18 12.72 -9.16 4.36
CA VAL A 18 11.84 -8.98 5.51
C VAL A 18 10.50 -8.38 5.07
N ASN A 19 9.45 -8.69 5.83
CA ASN A 19 8.19 -8.01 5.61
C ASN A 19 8.30 -6.56 6.05
N ASN A 20 7.96 -5.66 5.16
CA ASN A 20 8.00 -4.22 5.38
C ASN A 20 6.62 -3.61 5.11
N PRO A 21 6.24 -2.53 5.81
CA PRO A 21 4.94 -1.88 5.62
C PRO A 21 4.75 -1.36 4.19
N TYR A 22 3.50 -1.21 3.77
CA TYR A 22 3.07 -0.60 2.51
C TYR A 22 3.37 -1.42 1.23
N ILE A 23 3.96 -2.59 1.33
CA ILE A 23 4.37 -3.42 0.19
C ILE A 23 3.95 -4.88 0.36
N GLY A 24 4.04 -5.65 -0.72
CA GLY A 24 3.84 -7.10 -0.70
C GLY A 24 2.41 -7.52 -1.03
N PHE A 25 2.08 -8.75 -0.68
CA PHE A 25 0.71 -9.27 -0.81
C PHE A 25 -0.22 -8.57 0.17
N THR A 26 -1.48 -8.36 -0.23
CA THR A 26 -2.48 -7.77 0.64
C THR A 26 -3.42 -8.84 1.20
N SER A 27 -3.87 -8.70 2.44
CA SER A 27 -5.04 -9.45 2.90
C SER A 27 -6.31 -8.77 2.39
N TYR A 28 -7.14 -9.50 1.65
CA TYR A 28 -8.34 -8.98 1.03
C TYR A 28 -9.57 -9.28 1.87
N GLN A 29 -10.30 -8.24 2.26
CA GLN A 29 -11.49 -8.31 3.14
C GLN A 29 -11.20 -9.04 4.46
N ARG A 30 -9.96 -8.97 4.92
CA ARG A 30 -9.44 -9.60 6.13
C ARG A 30 -8.33 -8.76 6.73
N PHE A 31 -8.11 -8.96 8.03
CA PHE A 31 -6.95 -8.45 8.76
C PHE A 31 -6.05 -9.64 9.10
N ARG A 32 -5.11 -9.96 8.22
CA ARG A 32 -4.40 -11.26 8.18
C ARG A 32 -5.42 -12.41 8.11
N GLY A 33 -5.62 -13.20 9.15
CA GLY A 33 -6.59 -14.30 9.20
C GLY A 33 -8.04 -13.89 9.52
N ASP A 34 -8.27 -12.73 10.16
CA ASP A 34 -9.55 -12.33 10.68
C ASP A 34 -10.43 -11.66 9.60
N PRO A 35 -11.64 -12.17 9.30
CA PRO A 35 -12.48 -11.63 8.25
C PRO A 35 -13.01 -10.23 8.60
N LEU A 36 -13.29 -9.40 7.57
CA LEU A 36 -13.90 -8.08 7.74
C LEU A 36 -15.23 -8.16 8.50
N PHE A 37 -16.09 -9.09 8.12
CA PHE A 37 -17.36 -9.35 8.77
C PHE A 37 -17.42 -10.78 9.28
N SER A 38 -17.81 -10.95 10.54
CA SER A 38 -17.90 -12.27 11.21
C SER A 38 -19.12 -13.08 10.80
N ASP A 39 -20.13 -12.46 10.19
CA ASP A 39 -21.36 -13.07 9.74
C ASP A 39 -21.28 -13.67 8.32
N ILE A 40 -20.11 -13.62 7.70
CA ILE A 40 -19.88 -14.26 6.40
C ILE A 40 -19.81 -15.79 6.57
N VAL A 41 -20.71 -16.48 5.87
CA VAL A 41 -20.76 -17.95 5.85
C VAL A 41 -20.06 -18.48 4.59
N VAL A 42 -19.13 -19.41 4.77
CA VAL A 42 -18.45 -20.10 3.69
C VAL A 42 -19.28 -21.30 3.23
N ARG A 43 -19.66 -21.33 1.95
CA ARG A 43 -20.31 -22.48 1.31
C ARG A 43 -19.31 -23.22 0.42
N PRO A 44 -18.91 -24.43 0.81
CA PRO A 44 -17.87 -25.17 0.11
C PRO A 44 -18.20 -25.52 -1.35
N GLU A 45 -19.46 -25.72 -1.68
CA GLU A 45 -19.93 -26.15 -3.00
C GLU A 45 -19.64 -25.14 -4.12
N ASN A 46 -19.59 -23.86 -3.81
CA ASN A 46 -19.41 -22.81 -4.81
C ASN A 46 -18.00 -22.20 -4.84
N ASN A 47 -17.10 -22.67 -3.98
CA ASN A 47 -15.78 -22.06 -3.76
C ASN A 47 -15.82 -20.57 -3.32
N MET A 48 -17.00 -20.08 -2.94
CA MET A 48 -17.22 -18.71 -2.49
C MET A 48 -18.07 -18.73 -1.22
N THR A 49 -17.92 -17.70 -0.40
CA THR A 49 -18.85 -17.47 0.69
C THR A 49 -20.18 -17.03 0.10
N GLU A 50 -21.27 -17.59 0.59
CA GLU A 50 -22.61 -17.19 0.24
C GLU A 50 -23.36 -16.76 1.50
N THR A 51 -23.46 -15.45 1.66
CA THR A 51 -24.36 -14.77 2.57
C THR A 51 -25.10 -13.72 1.76
N GLU A 52 -25.96 -12.95 2.38
CA GLU A 52 -26.48 -11.73 1.76
C GLU A 52 -25.37 -10.75 1.35
N ARG A 53 -24.17 -10.91 1.90
CA ARG A 53 -22.97 -10.09 1.60
C ARG A 53 -22.00 -10.71 0.60
N THR A 54 -22.19 -11.97 0.19
CA THR A 54 -21.20 -12.72 -0.61
C THR A 54 -20.83 -12.10 -1.94
N GLU A 55 -21.77 -11.46 -2.63
CA GLU A 55 -21.48 -10.78 -3.88
C GLU A 55 -20.77 -9.44 -3.66
N CYS A 56 -20.97 -8.83 -2.49
CA CYS A 56 -20.41 -7.55 -2.11
C CYS A 56 -19.03 -7.70 -1.51
N TYR A 57 -18.87 -8.73 -0.67
CA TYR A 57 -17.66 -8.99 0.10
C TYR A 57 -17.21 -10.45 -0.10
N PRO A 58 -16.72 -10.80 -1.29
CA PRO A 58 -16.40 -12.18 -1.60
C PRO A 58 -15.25 -12.66 -0.70
N VAL A 59 -15.55 -13.69 0.10
CA VAL A 59 -14.56 -14.48 0.84
C VAL A 59 -14.66 -15.90 0.32
N HIS A 60 -13.55 -16.50 -0.02
CA HIS A 60 -13.52 -17.75 -0.74
C HIS A 60 -13.19 -18.93 0.17
N ALA A 61 -13.83 -20.07 -0.08
CA ALA A 61 -13.55 -21.32 0.63
C ALA A 61 -12.20 -21.91 0.20
N GLU A 62 -11.23 -21.93 1.10
CA GLU A 62 -9.85 -22.33 0.81
C GLU A 62 -9.74 -23.75 0.23
N ALA A 63 -10.53 -24.70 0.76
CA ALA A 63 -10.42 -26.12 0.43
C ALA A 63 -10.68 -26.47 -1.04
N LYS A 64 -11.42 -25.64 -1.81
CA LYS A 64 -11.75 -25.93 -3.20
C LYS A 64 -10.93 -25.17 -4.24
N LEU A 65 -10.02 -24.31 -3.78
CA LEU A 65 -9.20 -23.49 -4.66
C LEU A 65 -7.94 -24.19 -5.13
N MET A 66 -7.61 -25.30 -4.46
CA MET A 66 -6.47 -26.14 -4.79
C MET A 66 -6.95 -27.38 -5.56
N ARG A 67 -6.05 -28.00 -6.32
CA ARG A 67 -6.29 -29.34 -6.89
C ARG A 67 -6.34 -30.36 -5.78
N GLU A 68 -7.08 -31.43 -6.00
CA GLU A 68 -7.11 -32.56 -5.07
C GLU A 68 -5.70 -33.08 -4.80
N GLY A 69 -5.30 -33.17 -3.53
CA GLY A 69 -3.97 -33.60 -3.10
C GLY A 69 -2.90 -32.50 -3.13
N GLU A 70 -3.19 -31.27 -3.54
CA GLU A 70 -2.26 -30.13 -3.47
C GLU A 70 -2.49 -29.32 -2.18
N SER A 71 -1.38 -28.83 -1.60
CA SER A 71 -1.40 -27.87 -0.50
C SER A 71 -1.20 -26.45 -1.01
N GLY A 72 -1.67 -25.49 -0.25
CA GLY A 72 -1.51 -24.07 -0.53
C GLY A 72 -1.02 -23.32 0.71
N PHE A 73 -0.53 -22.11 0.47
CA PHE A 73 -0.13 -21.16 1.50
C PHE A 73 -0.59 -19.75 1.15
N TYR A 74 -0.55 -18.85 2.11
CA TYR A 74 -0.66 -17.42 1.85
C TYR A 74 0.49 -16.70 2.54
N PRO A 75 1.18 -15.74 1.87
CA PRO A 75 2.25 -14.97 2.51
C PRO A 75 1.71 -14.12 3.66
N ASP A 76 2.56 -13.77 4.61
CA ASP A 76 2.26 -12.73 5.58
C ASP A 76 2.03 -11.39 4.87
N THR A 77 1.14 -10.58 5.43
CA THR A 77 0.69 -9.34 4.79
C THR A 77 0.83 -8.15 5.74
N GLU A 78 1.39 -7.06 5.21
CA GLU A 78 1.54 -5.78 5.92
C GLU A 78 0.47 -4.77 5.48
N VAL A 79 -0.35 -5.11 4.49
CA VAL A 79 -1.42 -4.28 3.94
C VAL A 79 -2.73 -5.06 3.95
N ALA A 80 -3.79 -4.47 4.52
CA ALA A 80 -5.16 -4.95 4.39
C ALA A 80 -5.87 -4.16 3.28
N TYR A 81 -6.36 -4.84 2.24
CA TYR A 81 -7.17 -4.21 1.21
C TYR A 81 -8.64 -4.44 1.52
N ILE A 82 -9.32 -3.37 1.85
CA ILE A 82 -10.70 -3.38 2.33
C ILE A 82 -11.60 -2.58 1.38
N ARG A 83 -12.66 -3.21 0.93
CA ARG A 83 -13.74 -2.59 0.15
C ARG A 83 -15.03 -2.66 0.93
N ILE A 84 -15.78 -1.57 0.99
CA ILE A 84 -17.13 -1.54 1.56
C ILE A 84 -18.12 -0.93 0.58
N LEU A 85 -19.38 -1.30 0.70
CA LEU A 85 -20.43 -0.69 -0.10
C LEU A 85 -20.85 0.66 0.46
N TRP A 86 -21.21 1.57 -0.42
CA TRP A 86 -21.80 2.87 -0.05
C TRP A 86 -22.99 2.72 0.88
N LYS A 87 -23.89 1.72 0.64
CA LYS A 87 -25.04 1.45 1.51
C LYS A 87 -24.68 1.09 2.95
N ASP A 88 -23.51 0.46 3.17
CA ASP A 88 -23.06 0.10 4.53
C ASP A 88 -22.42 1.31 5.22
N PHE A 89 -21.84 2.24 4.47
CA PHE A 89 -21.30 3.47 5.01
C PHE A 89 -22.38 4.55 5.20
N GLU A 90 -23.34 4.69 4.27
CA GLU A 90 -24.45 5.65 4.35
C GLU A 90 -25.82 4.94 4.23
N PRO A 91 -26.23 4.19 5.28
CA PRO A 91 -27.49 3.44 5.26
C PRO A 91 -28.72 4.33 5.17
N GLN A 92 -28.65 5.54 5.69
CA GLN A 92 -29.64 6.61 5.53
C GLN A 92 -28.95 7.90 5.08
N ARG A 93 -29.66 8.70 4.34
CA ARG A 93 -29.10 9.94 3.76
C ARG A 93 -28.46 10.85 4.83
N LYS A 94 -27.16 11.13 4.66
CA LYS A 94 -26.29 11.91 5.59
C LYS A 94 -26.11 11.27 6.98
N GLN A 95 -26.46 10.01 7.14
CA GLN A 95 -26.12 9.23 8.34
C GLN A 95 -24.96 8.30 8.02
N TYR A 96 -23.75 8.81 8.24
CA TYR A 96 -22.53 8.09 7.92
C TYR A 96 -22.09 7.16 9.06
N ASN A 97 -21.79 5.91 8.71
CA ASN A 97 -21.30 4.90 9.64
C ASN A 97 -19.79 5.03 9.86
N TYR A 98 -19.36 6.17 10.45
CA TYR A 98 -17.95 6.38 10.82
C TYR A 98 -17.37 5.25 11.70
N PRO A 99 -18.14 4.67 12.66
CA PRO A 99 -17.64 3.55 13.45
C PRO A 99 -17.18 2.36 12.61
N LEU A 100 -17.79 2.07 11.45
CA LEU A 100 -17.36 1.01 10.56
C LEU A 100 -15.94 1.25 10.02
N ILE A 101 -15.66 2.48 9.56
CA ILE A 101 -14.32 2.82 9.05
C ILE A 101 -13.30 2.84 10.18
N ALA A 102 -13.66 3.40 11.33
CA ALA A 102 -12.78 3.43 12.51
C ALA A 102 -12.44 2.01 12.99
N ASP A 103 -13.39 1.07 13.00
CA ASP A 103 -13.14 -0.34 13.32
C ASP A 103 -12.15 -0.98 12.34
N ILE A 104 -12.34 -0.73 11.04
CA ILE A 104 -11.43 -1.21 10.00
C ILE A 104 -9.99 -0.74 10.26
N LEU A 105 -9.79 0.55 10.50
CA LEU A 105 -8.46 1.12 10.73
C LEU A 105 -7.85 0.60 12.04
N ASN A 106 -8.62 0.54 13.12
CA ASN A 106 -8.15 0.02 14.41
C ASN A 106 -7.74 -1.45 14.33
N ARG A 107 -8.56 -2.30 13.71
CA ARG A 107 -8.24 -3.74 13.53
C ARG A 107 -7.00 -3.96 12.67
N ALA A 108 -6.84 -3.17 11.61
CA ALA A 108 -5.62 -3.22 10.80
C ALA A 108 -4.39 -2.82 11.63
N LYS A 109 -4.47 -1.71 12.38
CA LYS A 109 -3.42 -1.24 13.28
C LYS A 109 -3.05 -2.27 14.34
N GLU A 110 -4.03 -2.92 14.99
CA GLU A 110 -3.81 -3.98 15.97
C GLU A 110 -3.07 -5.20 15.38
N LYS A 111 -3.27 -5.47 14.08
CA LYS A 111 -2.57 -6.53 13.36
C LYS A 111 -1.24 -6.06 12.73
N GLY A 112 -0.83 -4.82 12.96
CA GLY A 112 0.38 -4.25 12.36
C GLY A 112 0.27 -4.02 10.85
N GLN A 113 -0.95 -3.83 10.33
CA GLN A 113 -1.22 -3.59 8.92
C GLN A 113 -1.62 -2.15 8.65
N THR A 114 -1.31 -1.65 7.46
CA THR A 114 -1.92 -0.45 6.88
C THR A 114 -3.10 -0.83 6.00
N VAL A 115 -3.93 0.16 5.65
CA VAL A 115 -5.16 -0.07 4.89
C VAL A 115 -5.08 0.58 3.51
N MET A 116 -5.34 -0.23 2.50
CA MET A 116 -5.81 0.22 1.19
C MET A 116 -7.33 0.13 1.19
N PHE A 117 -8.02 1.22 0.87
CA PHE A 117 -9.46 1.32 1.05
C PHE A 117 -10.18 1.70 -0.23
N ARG A 118 -11.36 1.09 -0.46
CA ARG A 118 -12.29 1.48 -1.54
C ARG A 118 -13.72 1.58 -1.03
N LEU A 119 -14.38 2.69 -1.30
CA LEU A 119 -15.83 2.80 -1.19
C LEU A 119 -16.46 2.39 -2.53
N MET A 120 -17.19 1.29 -2.55
CA MET A 120 -17.86 0.81 -3.77
C MET A 120 -19.26 1.40 -3.88
N PRO A 121 -19.64 2.01 -5.02
CA PRO A 121 -21.01 2.47 -5.22
C PRO A 121 -22.01 1.31 -5.24
N HIS A 122 -21.63 0.19 -5.83
CA HIS A 122 -22.39 -1.08 -5.86
C HIS A 122 -21.49 -2.26 -6.22
N SER A 123 -21.98 -3.49 -6.06
CA SER A 123 -21.38 -4.72 -6.59
C SER A 123 -22.04 -5.17 -7.90
N THR A 124 -22.07 -6.47 -8.16
CA THR A 124 -22.80 -7.06 -9.32
C THR A 124 -24.32 -6.94 -9.20
N ARG A 125 -24.85 -6.84 -7.99
CA ARG A 125 -26.28 -6.62 -7.69
C ARG A 125 -26.60 -5.13 -7.56
N ALA A 126 -26.40 -4.36 -8.61
CA ALA A 126 -26.51 -2.90 -8.54
C ALA A 126 -27.85 -2.41 -7.96
N SER A 127 -28.97 -3.14 -8.18
CA SER A 127 -30.29 -2.79 -7.62
C SER A 127 -30.40 -2.96 -6.11
N ASP A 128 -29.62 -3.88 -5.52
CA ASP A 128 -29.73 -4.27 -4.11
C ASP A 128 -28.57 -3.69 -3.28
N ASP A 129 -27.47 -3.32 -3.92
CA ASP A 129 -26.23 -2.92 -3.26
C ASP A 129 -26.05 -1.41 -3.11
N VAL A 130 -26.95 -0.61 -3.65
CA VAL A 130 -26.99 0.84 -3.44
C VAL A 130 -27.80 1.20 -2.19
N PRO A 131 -27.55 2.37 -1.56
CA PRO A 131 -28.39 2.84 -0.46
C PRO A 131 -29.87 2.90 -0.85
N GLU A 132 -30.76 2.43 0.01
CA GLU A 132 -32.21 2.38 -0.28
C GLU A 132 -32.79 3.77 -0.55
N TRP A 133 -32.35 4.77 0.20
CA TRP A 133 -32.76 6.16 -0.01
C TRP A 133 -32.38 6.70 -1.39
N LEU A 134 -31.25 6.21 -1.99
CA LEU A 134 -30.80 6.65 -3.33
C LEU A 134 -31.78 6.23 -4.41
N LYS A 135 -32.41 5.07 -4.30
CA LYS A 135 -33.36 4.54 -5.27
C LYS A 135 -34.57 5.46 -5.47
N SER A 136 -34.99 6.16 -4.41
CA SER A 136 -36.08 7.14 -4.50
C SER A 136 -35.67 8.47 -5.13
N MET A 137 -34.37 8.83 -5.06
CA MET A 137 -33.83 10.09 -5.57
C MET A 137 -33.38 9.98 -7.03
N ILE A 138 -32.84 8.85 -7.40
CA ILE A 138 -32.38 8.56 -8.77
C ILE A 138 -33.12 7.31 -9.27
N PRO A 139 -34.34 7.49 -9.82
CA PRO A 139 -35.10 6.38 -10.32
C PRO A 139 -34.33 5.69 -11.47
N CYS A 140 -34.13 4.40 -11.32
CA CYS A 140 -33.64 3.58 -12.43
C CYS A 140 -34.77 3.50 -13.48
N PRO A 141 -34.56 3.95 -14.73
CA PRO A 141 -35.56 3.70 -15.76
C PRO A 141 -35.72 2.18 -15.91
N GLU A 142 -36.95 1.70 -16.07
CA GLU A 142 -37.24 0.30 -16.38
C GLU A 142 -36.32 -0.16 -17.52
N ARG A 143 -35.47 -1.13 -17.25
CA ARG A 143 -34.53 -1.67 -18.23
C ARG A 143 -34.85 -3.13 -18.48
N PRO A 144 -34.59 -3.60 -19.70
CA PRO A 144 -34.64 -5.03 -20.00
C PRO A 144 -33.79 -5.83 -19.01
N GLU A 145 -34.10 -7.09 -18.83
CA GLU A 145 -33.38 -8.05 -17.99
C GLU A 145 -31.86 -7.85 -18.03
N GLY A 146 -31.24 -7.61 -16.88
CA GLY A 146 -29.80 -7.36 -16.74
C GLY A 146 -29.39 -5.88 -16.69
N ALA A 147 -30.32 -4.92 -16.74
CA ALA A 147 -29.99 -3.51 -16.59
C ALA A 147 -29.73 -3.13 -15.15
N ARG A 148 -28.64 -2.42 -14.93
CA ARG A 148 -28.09 -2.02 -13.64
C ARG A 148 -28.56 -0.61 -13.26
N VAL A 149 -28.62 -0.32 -11.97
CA VAL A 149 -28.75 1.06 -11.47
C VAL A 149 -27.66 1.89 -12.14
N LYS A 150 -28.02 3.09 -12.56
CA LYS A 150 -27.12 4.03 -13.15
C LYS A 150 -26.11 4.51 -12.10
N ASP A 151 -24.99 3.83 -11.96
CA ASP A 151 -23.80 4.46 -11.46
C ASP A 151 -23.33 5.39 -12.56
N SER A 152 -23.65 6.65 -12.45
CA SER A 152 -23.34 7.56 -13.54
C SER A 152 -22.68 8.80 -12.99
N PRO A 153 -21.35 8.92 -13.08
CA PRO A 153 -20.70 10.21 -12.85
C PRO A 153 -21.20 11.30 -13.80
N SER A 154 -21.86 10.92 -14.91
CA SER A 154 -22.54 11.85 -15.80
C SER A 154 -23.86 12.41 -15.26
N ASP A 155 -24.46 11.78 -14.23
CA ASP A 155 -25.61 12.32 -13.52
C ASP A 155 -25.12 13.27 -12.42
N PRO A 156 -25.39 14.59 -12.52
CA PRO A 156 -24.89 15.54 -11.53
C PRO A 156 -25.40 15.26 -10.11
N LEU A 157 -26.59 14.69 -9.96
CA LEU A 157 -27.14 14.34 -8.66
C LEU A 157 -26.39 13.14 -8.07
N TRP A 158 -26.17 12.08 -8.86
CA TRP A 158 -25.38 10.92 -8.43
C TRP A 158 -23.97 11.34 -8.02
N LEU A 159 -23.30 12.12 -8.86
CA LEU A 159 -21.95 12.63 -8.59
C LEU A 159 -21.89 13.41 -7.27
N THR A 160 -22.89 14.29 -7.04
CA THR A 160 -22.98 15.06 -5.79
C THR A 160 -23.16 14.14 -4.58
N LEU A 161 -24.10 13.20 -4.66
CA LEU A 161 -24.44 12.33 -3.54
C LEU A 161 -23.31 11.36 -3.18
N PHE A 162 -22.69 10.73 -4.18
CA PHE A 162 -21.55 9.85 -3.97
C PHE A 162 -20.31 10.64 -3.52
N GLY A 163 -20.11 11.82 -4.09
CA GLY A 163 -19.05 12.75 -3.71
C GLY A 163 -19.15 13.18 -2.24
N GLU A 164 -20.34 13.48 -1.72
CA GLU A 164 -20.54 13.80 -0.31
C GLU A 164 -20.13 12.62 0.62
N ALA A 165 -20.39 11.38 0.22
CA ALA A 165 -19.96 10.21 1.00
C ALA A 165 -18.43 10.07 1.00
N ILE A 166 -17.78 10.29 -0.15
CA ILE A 166 -16.30 10.27 -0.27
C ILE A 166 -15.70 11.39 0.60
N GLU A 167 -16.23 12.62 0.50
CA GLU A 167 -15.77 13.76 1.29
C GLU A 167 -15.96 13.56 2.79
N ALA A 168 -17.05 12.88 3.20
CA ALA A 168 -17.27 12.53 4.61
C ALA A 168 -16.20 11.57 5.15
N ILE A 169 -15.79 10.57 4.37
CA ILE A 169 -14.69 9.68 4.76
C ILE A 169 -13.38 10.47 4.84
N GLY A 170 -13.07 11.27 3.83
CA GLY A 170 -11.84 12.07 3.80
C GLY A 170 -11.76 13.04 4.98
N ALA A 171 -12.83 13.75 5.28
CA ALA A 171 -12.89 14.69 6.41
C ALA A 171 -12.60 14.02 7.76
N ALA A 172 -12.99 12.74 7.92
CA ALA A 172 -12.81 12.00 9.16
C ALA A 172 -11.46 11.26 9.25
N PHE A 173 -10.93 10.74 8.13
CA PHE A 173 -9.86 9.73 8.17
C PHE A 173 -8.64 10.03 7.30
N ASP A 174 -8.62 11.08 6.48
CA ASP A 174 -7.48 11.39 5.60
C ASP A 174 -6.14 11.61 6.33
N LYS A 175 -6.17 11.86 7.64
CA LYS A 175 -4.95 12.02 8.46
C LYS A 175 -4.62 10.80 9.31
N ASP A 176 -5.40 9.73 9.23
CA ASP A 176 -5.10 8.50 9.96
C ASP A 176 -3.90 7.79 9.30
N PRO A 177 -2.79 7.58 10.01
CA PRO A 177 -1.58 6.97 9.43
C PRO A 177 -1.78 5.51 9.02
N THR A 178 -2.85 4.86 9.47
CA THR A 178 -3.22 3.50 9.07
C THR A 178 -3.85 3.48 7.68
N LEU A 179 -4.53 4.57 7.27
CA LEU A 179 -5.10 4.72 5.92
C LEU A 179 -4.00 5.15 4.95
N ASP A 180 -3.40 4.18 4.26
CA ASP A 180 -2.27 4.43 3.36
C ASP A 180 -2.68 4.85 1.94
N VAL A 181 -3.66 4.15 1.37
CA VAL A 181 -4.08 4.34 -0.01
C VAL A 181 -5.60 4.31 -0.13
N VAL A 182 -6.17 5.22 -0.91
CA VAL A 182 -7.56 5.17 -1.36
C VAL A 182 -7.60 4.79 -2.84
N ASP A 183 -8.29 3.70 -3.12
CA ASP A 183 -8.50 3.18 -4.46
C ASP A 183 -9.80 3.76 -5.05
N LEU A 184 -9.67 4.51 -6.14
CA LEU A 184 -10.78 5.22 -6.74
C LEU A 184 -11.84 4.25 -7.27
N SER A 185 -13.07 4.41 -6.79
CA SER A 185 -14.23 3.85 -7.48
C SER A 185 -14.67 4.78 -8.59
N LEU A 186 -14.70 4.28 -9.81
CA LEU A 186 -15.16 5.04 -10.97
C LEU A 186 -16.54 4.59 -11.39
N THR A 187 -16.63 3.62 -12.29
CA THR A 187 -17.89 3.13 -12.87
C THR A 187 -17.95 1.62 -12.83
N GLY A 188 -19.15 1.07 -12.98
CA GLY A 188 -19.38 -0.36 -13.08
C GLY A 188 -19.34 -1.10 -11.76
N SER A 189 -19.44 -2.42 -11.84
CA SER A 189 -19.42 -3.28 -10.66
C SER A 189 -18.13 -3.08 -9.87
N TRP A 190 -18.27 -3.00 -8.56
CA TRP A 190 -17.17 -2.77 -7.60
C TRP A 190 -16.39 -1.46 -7.79
N GLY A 191 -16.87 -0.57 -8.69
CA GLY A 191 -16.17 0.67 -9.02
C GLY A 191 -14.91 0.48 -9.85
N GLU A 192 -14.78 -0.65 -10.57
CA GLU A 192 -13.53 -1.04 -11.27
C GLU A 192 -13.36 -0.42 -12.66
N GLY A 193 -14.18 0.55 -13.01
CA GLY A 193 -14.00 1.27 -14.28
C GLY A 193 -14.51 0.51 -15.51
N HIS A 194 -15.54 -0.32 -15.36
CA HIS A 194 -16.15 -0.97 -16.51
C HIS A 194 -16.83 0.04 -17.44
N ARG A 195 -16.51 -0.05 -18.74
CA ARG A 195 -17.10 0.78 -19.79
C ARG A 195 -16.88 2.29 -19.57
N LEU A 196 -15.68 2.67 -19.14
CA LEU A 196 -15.29 4.08 -18.93
C LEU A 196 -15.47 4.92 -20.22
N GLU A 197 -15.35 4.29 -21.38
CA GLU A 197 -15.54 4.90 -22.70
C GLU A 197 -16.97 5.42 -22.94
N ASP A 198 -17.96 4.92 -22.19
CA ASP A 198 -19.35 5.35 -22.30
C ASP A 198 -19.62 6.70 -21.56
N TYR A 199 -18.65 7.19 -20.83
CA TYR A 199 -18.80 8.40 -20.00
C TYR A 199 -17.94 9.57 -20.51
N PRO A 200 -18.47 10.79 -20.47
CA PRO A 200 -17.67 11.98 -20.78
C PRO A 200 -16.44 12.09 -19.86
N ARG A 201 -15.29 12.43 -20.43
CA ARG A 201 -14.05 12.60 -19.65
C ARG A 201 -14.19 13.65 -18.54
N GLU A 202 -14.98 14.69 -18.77
CA GLU A 202 -15.26 15.75 -17.80
C GLU A 202 -15.99 15.21 -16.56
N ALA A 203 -16.91 14.28 -16.74
CA ALA A 203 -17.63 13.64 -15.64
C ALA A 203 -16.70 12.75 -14.80
N LEU A 204 -15.81 11.99 -15.47
CA LEU A 204 -14.81 11.17 -14.78
C LEU A 204 -13.76 12.03 -14.06
N ARG A 205 -13.35 13.18 -14.64
CA ARG A 205 -12.47 14.15 -13.96
C ARG A 205 -13.15 14.74 -12.74
N ALA A 206 -14.43 15.14 -12.86
CA ALA A 206 -15.16 15.71 -11.74
C ALA A 206 -15.26 14.74 -10.55
N LEU A 207 -15.44 13.42 -10.82
CA LEU A 207 -15.39 12.39 -9.78
C LEU A 207 -13.99 12.24 -9.19
N ALA A 208 -12.95 12.24 -10.02
CA ALA A 208 -11.56 12.15 -9.58
C ALA A 208 -11.16 13.37 -8.71
N ASP A 209 -11.64 14.56 -9.07
CA ASP A 209 -11.42 15.80 -8.29
C ASP A 209 -12.08 15.75 -6.90
N VAL A 210 -13.20 15.02 -6.75
CA VAL A 210 -13.80 14.76 -5.44
C VAL A 210 -12.81 13.98 -4.55
N TYR A 211 -12.21 12.91 -5.07
CA TYR A 211 -11.22 12.15 -4.32
C TYR A 211 -9.99 12.98 -3.96
N SER A 212 -9.46 13.75 -4.90
CA SER A 212 -8.30 14.61 -4.65
C SER A 212 -8.57 15.66 -3.57
N ARG A 213 -9.78 16.24 -3.53
CA ARG A 213 -10.17 17.17 -2.46
C ARG A 213 -10.42 16.48 -1.12
N ALA A 214 -11.00 15.29 -1.14
CA ALA A 214 -11.33 14.53 0.07
C ALA A 214 -10.08 13.98 0.78
N PHE A 215 -9.05 13.62 0.02
CA PHE A 215 -7.86 12.95 0.54
C PHE A 215 -6.56 13.69 0.20
N PRO A 216 -6.37 14.94 0.66
CA PRO A 216 -5.15 15.69 0.36
C PRO A 216 -3.86 15.10 0.97
N ASN A 217 -3.96 14.22 1.98
CA ASN A 217 -2.82 13.60 2.63
C ASN A 217 -2.65 12.12 2.25
N THR A 218 -3.74 11.41 1.96
CA THR A 218 -3.73 9.98 1.59
C THR A 218 -3.50 9.82 0.08
N ARG A 219 -2.65 8.88 -0.31
CA ARG A 219 -2.39 8.59 -1.73
C ARG A 219 -3.61 7.98 -2.40
N LEU A 220 -3.71 8.25 -3.68
CA LEU A 220 -4.75 7.70 -4.54
C LEU A 220 -4.16 6.65 -5.49
N ILE A 221 -4.97 5.66 -5.87
CA ILE A 221 -4.69 4.80 -7.02
C ILE A 221 -5.89 4.81 -7.96
N GLY A 222 -5.62 5.06 -9.24
CA GLY A 222 -6.62 5.05 -10.30
C GLY A 222 -6.65 3.72 -11.04
N GLN A 223 -7.64 3.55 -11.90
CA GLN A 223 -7.79 2.32 -12.68
C GLN A 223 -6.88 2.35 -13.92
N VAL A 224 -6.18 1.25 -14.17
CA VAL A 224 -5.34 1.05 -15.35
C VAL A 224 -6.13 1.19 -16.67
N ALA A 225 -7.44 1.05 -16.64
CA ALA A 225 -8.31 1.27 -17.78
C ALA A 225 -8.42 2.75 -18.20
N ALA A 226 -7.98 3.68 -17.33
CA ALA A 226 -7.99 5.12 -17.60
C ALA A 226 -6.65 5.78 -17.21
N PRO A 227 -5.52 5.43 -17.85
CA PRO A 227 -4.21 5.97 -17.51
C PRO A 227 -4.19 7.51 -17.62
N TRP A 228 -4.87 8.08 -18.61
CA TRP A 228 -5.05 9.52 -18.78
C TRP A 228 -5.69 10.22 -17.56
N LEU A 229 -6.59 9.54 -16.82
CA LEU A 229 -7.21 10.08 -15.61
C LEU A 229 -6.25 10.06 -14.42
N THR A 230 -5.47 8.99 -14.33
CA THR A 230 -4.41 8.86 -13.32
C THR A 230 -3.32 9.91 -13.55
N GLU A 231 -2.91 10.14 -14.79
CA GLU A 231 -1.98 11.21 -15.16
C GLU A 231 -2.55 12.61 -14.82
N TYR A 232 -3.82 12.84 -15.13
CA TYR A 232 -4.52 14.09 -14.78
C TYR A 232 -4.46 14.36 -13.27
N LEU A 233 -4.75 13.36 -12.43
CA LEU A 233 -4.67 13.49 -10.96
C LEU A 233 -3.23 13.70 -10.51
N SER A 234 -2.28 12.98 -11.09
CA SER A 234 -0.87 13.03 -10.70
C SER A 234 -0.20 14.39 -10.91
N ALA A 235 -0.84 15.29 -11.68
CA ALA A 235 -0.39 16.65 -11.84
C ALA A 235 -0.55 17.49 -10.56
N SER A 236 -1.49 17.13 -9.68
CA SER A 236 -1.82 17.89 -8.47
C SER A 236 -1.84 17.06 -7.20
N HIS A 237 -1.98 15.73 -7.31
CA HIS A 237 -2.07 14.81 -6.18
C HIS A 237 -1.34 13.50 -6.49
N PRO A 238 -0.51 12.91 -5.59
CA PRO A 238 0.14 11.63 -5.83
C PRO A 238 -0.88 10.53 -6.10
N CYS A 239 -0.97 10.07 -7.35
CA CYS A 239 -1.90 9.04 -7.79
C CYS A 239 -1.16 7.98 -8.60
N GLY A 240 -1.16 6.74 -8.10
CA GLY A 240 -0.68 5.56 -8.79
C GLY A 240 -1.76 4.88 -9.62
N TRP A 241 -1.53 3.67 -10.07
CA TRP A 241 -2.55 2.92 -10.78
C TRP A 241 -2.70 1.48 -10.29
N ARG A 242 -3.88 0.92 -10.51
CA ARG A 242 -4.25 -0.44 -10.16
C ARG A 242 -4.66 -1.23 -11.39
N GLY A 243 -4.07 -2.41 -11.52
CA GLY A 243 -4.45 -3.39 -12.54
C GLY A 243 -5.18 -4.57 -11.91
N ASP A 244 -6.45 -4.78 -12.27
CA ASP A 244 -7.33 -5.82 -11.70
C ASP A 244 -7.40 -7.13 -12.51
N GLY A 245 -6.68 -7.18 -13.63
CA GLY A 245 -6.68 -8.32 -14.55
C GLY A 245 -5.35 -9.08 -14.64
N THR A 246 -4.53 -9.04 -13.59
CA THR A 246 -3.19 -9.64 -13.60
C THR A 246 -3.25 -11.14 -13.84
N GLY A 247 -2.43 -11.61 -14.77
CA GLY A 247 -2.37 -12.99 -15.24
C GLY A 247 -3.17 -13.23 -16.51
N GLU A 248 -4.27 -12.49 -16.76
CA GLU A 248 -5.05 -12.63 -17.98
C GLU A 248 -4.26 -12.09 -19.20
N PRO A 249 -4.11 -12.90 -20.28
CA PRO A 249 -3.23 -12.55 -21.40
C PRO A 249 -3.53 -11.21 -22.07
N GLY A 250 -4.79 -10.80 -22.19
CA GLY A 250 -5.17 -9.52 -22.79
C GLY A 250 -4.72 -8.33 -21.93
N HIS A 251 -4.82 -8.45 -20.62
CA HIS A 251 -4.32 -7.44 -19.68
C HIS A 251 -2.80 -7.38 -19.71
N MET A 252 -2.15 -8.54 -19.58
CA MET A 252 -0.70 -8.64 -19.49
C MET A 252 0.03 -8.21 -20.76
N LYS A 253 -0.53 -8.52 -21.95
CA LYS A 253 0.14 -8.29 -23.24
C LYS A 253 -0.30 -7.01 -23.96
N VAL A 254 -1.44 -6.44 -23.58
CA VAL A 254 -2.00 -5.28 -24.29
C VAL A 254 -2.27 -4.11 -23.35
N LYS A 255 -3.16 -4.31 -22.36
CA LYS A 255 -3.64 -3.17 -21.54
C LYS A 255 -2.56 -2.58 -20.64
N TYR A 256 -1.85 -3.42 -19.87
CA TYR A 256 -0.85 -2.96 -18.94
C TYR A 256 0.40 -2.35 -19.60
N PRO A 257 0.97 -2.96 -20.66
CA PRO A 257 2.03 -2.32 -21.42
C PRO A 257 1.66 -0.95 -21.98
N ALA A 258 0.42 -0.81 -22.49
CA ALA A 258 -0.06 0.47 -23.00
C ALA A 258 -0.18 1.53 -21.88
N ALA A 259 -0.77 1.16 -20.74
CA ALA A 259 -0.89 2.06 -19.60
C ALA A 259 0.48 2.48 -19.04
N ALA A 260 1.40 1.53 -18.90
CA ALA A 260 2.77 1.83 -18.45
C ALA A 260 3.52 2.76 -19.41
N ALA A 261 3.29 2.60 -20.73
CA ALA A 261 3.89 3.48 -21.73
C ALA A 261 3.31 4.90 -21.72
N GLU A 262 2.02 5.06 -21.37
CA GLU A 262 1.38 6.38 -21.21
C GLU A 262 1.84 7.09 -19.92
N THR A 263 2.22 6.36 -18.88
CA THR A 263 2.56 6.89 -17.55
C THR A 263 3.91 6.35 -17.03
N PRO A 264 5.03 6.55 -17.76
CA PRO A 264 6.30 5.87 -17.50
C PRO A 264 6.92 6.18 -16.13
N ASP A 265 6.72 7.39 -15.60
CA ASP A 265 7.37 7.87 -14.37
C ASP A 265 6.40 7.93 -13.17
N LEU A 266 5.19 7.40 -13.32
CA LEU A 266 4.15 7.49 -12.30
C LEU A 266 4.55 6.75 -11.00
N TRP A 267 5.20 5.60 -11.17
CA TRP A 267 5.67 4.75 -10.07
C TRP A 267 6.71 5.44 -9.15
N GLU A 268 7.38 6.49 -9.61
CA GLU A 268 8.29 7.27 -8.76
C GLU A 268 7.55 8.11 -7.70
N LYS A 269 6.27 8.40 -7.92
CA LYS A 269 5.47 9.31 -7.11
C LYS A 269 4.38 8.63 -6.28
N ALA A 270 3.86 7.50 -6.77
CA ALA A 270 2.74 6.80 -6.14
C ALA A 270 2.76 5.28 -6.44
N PRO A 271 2.16 4.44 -5.59
CA PRO A 271 2.27 3.00 -5.71
C PRO A 271 1.55 2.45 -6.94
N VAL A 272 2.14 1.41 -7.50
CA VAL A 272 1.50 0.54 -8.48
C VAL A 272 0.99 -0.70 -7.78
N SER A 273 -0.29 -0.98 -7.91
CA SER A 273 -0.97 -2.11 -7.28
C SER A 273 -1.56 -3.03 -8.33
N PHE A 274 -1.45 -4.31 -8.12
CA PHE A 274 -2.07 -5.30 -9.00
C PHE A 274 -3.04 -6.20 -8.24
N GLU A 275 -4.04 -6.73 -8.95
CA GLU A 275 -4.95 -7.74 -8.43
C GLU A 275 -5.03 -8.91 -9.41
N SER A 276 -5.07 -10.11 -8.86
CA SER A 276 -5.18 -11.33 -9.67
C SER A 276 -6.51 -11.39 -10.44
N TYR A 277 -6.45 -11.64 -11.75
CA TYR A 277 -7.60 -12.15 -12.48
C TYR A 277 -7.85 -13.59 -12.02
N TRP A 278 -9.01 -13.89 -11.48
CA TRP A 278 -9.27 -15.12 -10.74
C TRP A 278 -8.36 -15.25 -9.51
N TRP A 279 -7.84 -16.43 -9.22
CA TRP A 279 -6.88 -16.75 -8.16
C TRP A 279 -5.69 -17.54 -8.73
N LEU A 280 -4.60 -17.64 -8.01
CA LEU A 280 -3.36 -18.20 -8.54
C LEU A 280 -3.47 -19.69 -8.91
N GLY A 281 -4.28 -20.46 -8.18
CA GLY A 281 -4.57 -21.85 -8.56
C GLY A 281 -5.28 -21.98 -9.92
N GLU A 282 -6.09 -20.97 -10.32
CA GLU A 282 -6.68 -20.94 -11.64
C GLU A 282 -5.67 -20.57 -12.72
N TRP A 283 -4.71 -19.70 -12.44
CA TRP A 283 -3.59 -19.42 -13.36
C TRP A 283 -2.87 -20.71 -13.74
N GLU A 284 -2.63 -21.56 -12.72
CA GLU A 284 -2.04 -22.86 -12.92
C GLU A 284 -2.89 -23.76 -13.84
N ARG A 285 -4.21 -23.84 -13.59
CA ARG A 285 -5.13 -24.63 -14.39
C ARG A 285 -5.19 -24.16 -15.85
N LYS A 286 -5.06 -22.84 -16.06
CA LYS A 286 -5.04 -22.22 -17.40
C LYS A 286 -3.68 -22.29 -18.07
N GLY A 287 -2.65 -22.81 -17.38
CA GLY A 287 -1.29 -22.86 -17.88
C GLY A 287 -0.64 -21.49 -18.09
N TRP A 288 -1.09 -20.47 -17.33
CA TRP A 288 -0.47 -19.15 -17.37
C TRP A 288 0.92 -19.19 -16.75
N ASN A 289 1.87 -18.54 -17.43
CA ASN A 289 3.27 -18.56 -17.00
C ASN A 289 3.49 -17.59 -15.82
N ILE A 290 3.61 -18.14 -14.62
CA ILE A 290 3.82 -17.34 -13.40
C ILE A 290 5.14 -16.55 -13.44
N ASP A 291 6.19 -17.06 -14.09
CA ASP A 291 7.47 -16.35 -14.18
C ASP A 291 7.35 -15.11 -15.06
N GLU A 292 6.67 -15.22 -16.21
CA GLU A 292 6.39 -14.06 -17.07
C GLU A 292 5.52 -13.02 -16.37
N ILE A 293 4.54 -13.46 -15.58
CA ILE A 293 3.66 -12.56 -14.81
C ILE A 293 4.48 -11.81 -13.77
N ILE A 294 5.32 -12.50 -13.01
CA ILE A 294 6.19 -11.91 -12.00
C ILE A 294 7.12 -10.87 -12.65
N GLU A 295 7.88 -11.26 -13.66
CA GLU A 295 8.85 -10.35 -14.31
C GLU A 295 8.15 -9.12 -14.93
N SER A 296 6.99 -9.32 -15.55
CA SER A 296 6.22 -8.20 -16.11
C SER A 296 5.77 -7.22 -15.03
N THR A 297 5.20 -7.71 -13.91
CA THR A 297 4.74 -6.83 -12.83
C THR A 297 5.90 -6.14 -12.12
N LEU A 298 7.05 -6.79 -11.98
CA LEU A 298 8.28 -6.18 -11.47
C LEU A 298 8.78 -5.08 -12.42
N SER A 299 8.71 -5.29 -13.74
CA SER A 299 9.07 -4.26 -14.72
C SER A 299 8.14 -3.05 -14.72
N TRP A 300 6.94 -3.19 -14.19
CA TRP A 300 5.96 -2.11 -13.97
C TRP A 300 5.99 -1.56 -12.53
N HIS A 301 7.05 -1.85 -11.78
CA HIS A 301 7.31 -1.29 -10.46
C HIS A 301 6.23 -1.58 -9.40
N ILE A 302 5.73 -2.81 -9.39
CA ILE A 302 4.71 -3.25 -8.43
C ILE A 302 5.11 -2.97 -6.98
N SER A 303 4.18 -2.39 -6.21
CA SER A 303 4.31 -2.19 -4.75
C SER A 303 3.46 -3.18 -3.97
N THR A 304 2.22 -3.46 -4.41
CA THR A 304 1.31 -4.37 -3.72
C THR A 304 0.59 -5.31 -4.69
N PHE A 305 0.25 -6.50 -4.19
CA PHE A 305 -0.49 -7.50 -4.96
C PHE A 305 -1.66 -8.07 -4.18
N ASN A 306 -2.87 -7.91 -4.71
CA ASN A 306 -4.08 -8.53 -4.17
C ASN A 306 -4.33 -9.90 -4.80
N ALA A 307 -3.94 -10.97 -4.12
CA ALA A 307 -4.28 -12.34 -4.50
C ALA A 307 -5.64 -12.79 -3.93
N LYS A 308 -6.47 -11.85 -3.49
CA LYS A 308 -7.84 -12.05 -2.97
C LYS A 308 -7.92 -12.95 -1.73
N SER A 309 -6.84 -13.07 -0.98
CA SER A 309 -6.68 -13.97 0.18
C SER A 309 -6.94 -15.46 -0.15
N PHE A 310 -6.77 -15.84 -1.41
CA PHE A 310 -6.84 -17.23 -1.82
C PHE A 310 -5.50 -17.94 -1.60
N PRO A 311 -5.50 -19.23 -1.27
CA PRO A 311 -4.27 -20.01 -1.19
C PRO A 311 -3.50 -19.98 -2.52
N VAL A 312 -2.18 -19.82 -2.41
CA VAL A 312 -1.23 -19.92 -3.51
C VAL A 312 -0.73 -21.37 -3.57
N PRO A 313 -0.60 -22.00 -4.76
CA PRO A 313 -0.04 -23.34 -4.88
C PRO A 313 1.33 -23.47 -4.20
N GLU A 314 1.50 -24.46 -3.32
CA GLU A 314 2.73 -24.66 -2.54
C GLU A 314 3.98 -24.76 -3.43
N LYS A 315 3.87 -25.36 -4.58
CA LYS A 315 4.97 -25.49 -5.56
C LYS A 315 5.49 -24.16 -6.09
N TRP A 316 4.74 -23.05 -5.91
CA TRP A 316 5.16 -21.71 -6.30
C TRP A 316 5.81 -20.92 -5.14
N ARG A 317 5.95 -21.51 -3.95
CA ARG A 317 6.49 -20.83 -2.78
C ARG A 317 7.79 -20.07 -3.08
N GLY A 318 8.77 -20.72 -3.67
CA GLY A 318 10.04 -20.06 -4.02
C GLY A 318 9.89 -18.93 -5.04
N LYS A 319 8.94 -19.03 -5.97
CA LYS A 319 8.63 -17.97 -6.94
C LYS A 319 7.95 -16.77 -6.27
N ILE A 320 7.06 -17.03 -5.33
CA ILE A 320 6.40 -15.98 -4.55
C ILE A 320 7.39 -15.30 -3.61
N GLU A 321 8.27 -16.04 -2.94
CA GLU A 321 9.34 -15.49 -2.10
C GLU A 321 10.28 -14.60 -2.94
N TYR A 322 10.65 -15.01 -4.16
CA TYR A 322 11.40 -14.18 -5.10
C TYR A 322 10.62 -12.90 -5.44
N TRP A 323 9.34 -13.02 -5.82
CA TRP A 323 8.50 -11.86 -6.15
C TRP A 323 8.43 -10.86 -5.00
N LEU A 324 8.15 -11.35 -3.80
CA LEU A 324 8.11 -10.54 -2.58
C LEU A 324 9.44 -9.85 -2.27
N SER A 325 10.58 -10.51 -2.56
CA SER A 325 11.91 -9.94 -2.32
C SER A 325 12.28 -8.79 -3.27
N LYS A 326 11.42 -8.50 -4.26
CA LYS A 326 11.60 -7.42 -5.24
C LYS A 326 10.47 -6.40 -5.23
N MET A 327 9.28 -6.81 -4.76
CA MET A 327 8.08 -5.99 -4.77
C MET A 327 8.20 -4.80 -3.83
N GLY A 328 7.94 -3.59 -4.35
CA GLY A 328 8.08 -2.37 -3.56
C GLY A 328 9.53 -1.99 -3.28
N TYR A 329 9.85 -1.64 -2.05
CA TYR A 329 11.17 -1.20 -1.62
C TYR A 329 11.84 -2.20 -0.67
N HIS A 330 13.18 -2.34 -0.77
CA HIS A 330 13.99 -3.22 0.08
C HIS A 330 15.31 -2.53 0.40
N PHE A 331 15.42 -1.90 1.56
CA PHE A 331 16.58 -1.07 1.91
C PHE A 331 17.68 -1.88 2.59
N ILE A 332 18.87 -1.80 2.03
CA ILE A 332 20.10 -2.36 2.58
C ILE A 332 21.06 -1.21 2.85
N LEU A 333 21.57 -1.12 4.07
CA LEU A 333 22.71 -0.31 4.39
C LEU A 333 23.98 -1.09 4.04
N GLU A 334 24.77 -0.62 3.07
CA GLU A 334 26.01 -1.27 2.65
C GLU A 334 27.23 -0.73 3.38
N GLU A 335 27.24 0.58 3.65
CA GLU A 335 28.34 1.25 4.34
C GLU A 335 27.83 2.45 5.16
N ALA A 336 28.40 2.64 6.34
CA ALA A 336 28.21 3.85 7.14
C ALA A 336 29.56 4.48 7.46
N ARG A 337 29.66 5.79 7.30
CA ARG A 337 30.80 6.62 7.72
C ARG A 337 30.32 7.65 8.74
N TYR A 338 30.98 7.73 9.87
CA TYR A 338 30.59 8.60 11.00
C TYR A 338 31.82 9.00 11.84
N PRO A 339 31.78 10.12 12.61
CA PRO A 339 32.86 10.47 13.53
C PRO A 339 32.88 9.50 14.73
N SER A 340 34.08 8.97 15.07
CA SER A 340 34.24 8.09 16.25
C SER A 340 34.39 8.87 17.57
N GLU A 341 34.68 10.17 17.51
CA GLU A 341 34.84 11.06 18.66
C GLU A 341 34.12 12.39 18.39
N ALA A 342 33.51 12.98 19.43
CA ALA A 342 32.87 14.29 19.35
C ALA A 342 32.78 14.94 20.73
N LYS A 343 32.40 16.23 20.77
CA LYS A 343 32.05 16.93 22.00
C LYS A 343 30.56 17.20 22.06
N ALA A 344 30.04 17.33 23.25
CA ALA A 344 28.69 17.87 23.46
C ALA A 344 28.57 19.21 22.72
N GLY A 345 27.47 19.43 21.98
CA GLY A 345 27.25 20.61 21.14
C GLY A 345 27.79 20.49 19.71
N ASP A 346 28.64 19.51 19.40
CA ASP A 346 29.15 19.32 18.03
C ASP A 346 28.05 18.87 17.03
N SER A 347 28.29 19.16 15.76
CA SER A 347 27.52 18.64 14.66
C SER A 347 28.27 17.45 14.03
N LEU A 348 27.64 16.27 14.07
CA LEU A 348 28.19 15.01 13.54
C LEU A 348 27.74 14.78 12.11
N ARG A 349 28.71 14.58 11.21
CA ARG A 349 28.46 14.22 9.83
C ARG A 349 28.34 12.72 9.67
N PHE A 350 27.18 12.24 9.21
CA PHE A 350 26.94 10.86 8.82
C PHE A 350 26.88 10.76 7.29
N VAL A 351 27.41 9.66 6.75
CA VAL A 351 27.28 9.32 5.33
C VAL A 351 26.93 7.84 5.24
N LEU A 352 25.79 7.54 4.63
CA LEU A 352 25.27 6.19 4.46
C LEU A 352 25.27 5.82 2.98
N LYS A 353 25.83 4.65 2.63
CA LYS A 353 25.64 4.04 1.30
C LYS A 353 24.50 3.04 1.39
N ILE A 354 23.41 3.33 0.71
CA ILE A 354 22.16 2.58 0.76
C ILE A 354 21.88 1.98 -0.61
N ASN A 355 21.36 0.77 -0.63
CA ASN A 355 20.89 0.11 -1.83
C ASN A 355 19.41 -0.26 -1.66
N ASN A 356 18.54 0.29 -2.50
CA ASN A 356 17.18 -0.18 -2.62
C ASN A 356 17.12 -1.31 -3.66
N ARG A 357 17.01 -2.56 -3.21
CA ARG A 357 16.93 -3.76 -4.07
C ARG A 357 15.53 -4.06 -4.58
N GLY A 358 14.53 -3.32 -4.11
CA GLY A 358 13.17 -3.38 -4.63
C GLY A 358 13.04 -2.72 -6.00
N VAL A 359 11.82 -2.77 -6.55
CA VAL A 359 11.51 -2.18 -7.87
C VAL A 359 10.82 -0.83 -7.75
N ALA A 360 10.52 -0.35 -6.55
CA ALA A 360 9.83 0.92 -6.29
C ALA A 360 10.44 1.64 -5.08
N PRO A 361 10.18 2.94 -4.88
CA PRO A 361 10.50 3.63 -3.63
C PRO A 361 9.46 3.34 -2.55
N ILE A 362 9.73 3.77 -1.32
CA ILE A 362 8.69 4.02 -0.32
C ILE A 362 8.03 5.36 -0.64
N TYR A 363 6.71 5.46 -0.44
CA TYR A 363 5.97 6.71 -0.72
C TYR A 363 5.60 7.48 0.55
N ASN A 364 5.83 6.89 1.71
CA ASN A 364 5.49 7.44 3.03
C ASN A 364 6.66 8.25 3.58
N ALA A 365 6.37 9.44 4.09
CA ALA A 365 7.35 10.33 4.69
C ALA A 365 7.70 9.86 6.12
N ILE A 366 8.42 8.75 6.23
CA ILE A 366 8.90 8.24 7.52
C ILE A 366 10.29 8.78 7.76
N PRO A 367 10.59 9.35 8.95
CA PRO A 367 11.89 9.94 9.22
C PRO A 367 12.99 8.87 9.36
N LEU A 368 14.15 9.15 8.79
CA LEU A 368 15.40 8.51 9.17
C LEU A 368 15.87 9.13 10.48
N ARG A 369 16.19 8.30 11.47
CA ARG A 369 16.66 8.75 12.79
C ARG A 369 17.99 8.11 13.15
N VAL A 370 18.79 8.81 13.95
CA VAL A 370 20.00 8.29 14.59
C VAL A 370 19.75 8.17 16.08
N ARG A 371 19.98 6.99 16.63
CA ARG A 371 19.99 6.74 18.08
C ARG A 371 21.42 6.69 18.58
N LEU A 372 21.68 7.40 19.66
CA LEU A 372 22.90 7.26 20.48
C LEU A 372 22.49 6.69 21.83
N LEU A 373 22.90 5.47 22.15
CA LEU A 373 22.57 4.76 23.39
C LEU A 373 23.85 4.42 24.16
N GLY A 374 23.96 4.87 25.41
CA GLY A 374 25.11 4.61 26.27
C GLY A 374 24.80 4.84 27.74
N ASP A 375 25.81 4.73 28.59
CA ASP A 375 25.66 4.95 30.05
C ASP A 375 25.18 6.36 30.39
N GLY A 376 25.43 7.32 29.52
CA GLY A 376 24.99 8.73 29.67
C GLY A 376 23.53 8.96 29.27
N GLY A 377 22.80 7.94 28.81
CA GLY A 377 21.38 8.01 28.38
C GLY A 377 21.14 7.59 26.97
N GLU A 378 19.91 7.81 26.52
CA GLU A 378 19.47 7.57 25.14
C GLU A 378 19.08 8.91 24.49
N TYR A 379 19.58 9.13 23.29
CA TYR A 379 19.27 10.29 22.46
C TYR A 379 18.82 9.82 21.09
N LEU A 380 17.70 10.33 20.61
CA LEU A 380 17.13 10.00 19.30
C LEU A 380 17.01 11.29 18.47
N PHE A 381 17.73 11.33 17.36
CA PHE A 381 17.80 12.49 16.47
C PHE A 381 17.05 12.22 15.18
N THR A 382 16.13 13.09 14.81
CA THR A 382 15.45 13.05 13.51
C THR A 382 16.29 13.84 12.49
N THR A 383 16.52 13.23 11.33
CA THR A 383 17.24 13.86 10.22
C THR A 383 16.28 14.55 9.25
N ASP A 384 16.82 15.35 8.33
CA ASP A 384 16.09 15.99 7.22
C ASP A 384 16.04 15.12 5.95
N VAL A 385 16.50 13.86 6.04
CA VAL A 385 16.57 12.94 4.90
C VAL A 385 15.18 12.51 4.48
N ASP A 386 14.86 12.74 3.20
CA ASP A 386 13.63 12.26 2.58
C ASP A 386 13.85 10.89 1.92
N ILE A 387 13.44 9.83 2.63
CA ILE A 387 13.60 8.44 2.16
C ILE A 387 12.76 8.11 0.92
N ARG A 388 11.74 8.92 0.60
CA ARG A 388 10.92 8.74 -0.62
C ARG A 388 11.73 8.94 -1.90
N LYS A 389 12.88 9.58 -1.80
CA LYS A 389 13.85 9.77 -2.90
C LYS A 389 14.77 8.57 -3.09
N TRP A 390 14.61 7.51 -2.30
CA TRP A 390 15.43 6.30 -2.42
C TRP A 390 14.84 5.36 -3.48
N LEU A 391 14.93 5.79 -4.74
CA LEU A 391 14.55 4.98 -5.90
C LEU A 391 15.39 3.70 -5.96
N PRO A 392 14.99 2.67 -6.71
CA PRO A 392 15.79 1.46 -6.90
C PRO A 392 17.26 1.73 -7.24
N GLY A 393 18.15 0.93 -6.67
CA GLY A 393 19.62 1.02 -6.86
C GLY A 393 20.36 1.70 -5.71
N GLU A 394 21.67 1.88 -5.91
CA GLU A 394 22.61 2.42 -4.91
C GLU A 394 22.57 3.94 -4.86
N ARG A 395 22.77 4.48 -3.65
CA ARG A 395 22.94 5.92 -3.42
C ARG A 395 23.75 6.20 -2.16
N GLU A 396 24.38 7.35 -2.14
CA GLU A 396 25.00 7.91 -0.97
C GLU A 396 24.11 9.02 -0.39
N VAL A 397 23.87 8.98 0.92
CA VAL A 397 23.04 9.93 1.66
C VAL A 397 23.90 10.51 2.77
N ALA A 398 24.03 11.82 2.80
CA ALA A 398 24.81 12.51 3.82
C ALA A 398 23.92 13.51 4.58
N PHE A 399 24.03 13.52 5.89
CA PHE A 399 23.27 14.40 6.78
C PHE A 399 24.06 14.71 8.04
N ASP A 400 23.63 15.75 8.76
CA ASP A 400 24.26 16.19 9.99
C ASP A 400 23.29 16.01 11.18
N VAL A 401 23.86 15.65 12.34
CA VAL A 401 23.14 15.54 13.62
C VAL A 401 23.84 16.44 14.62
N THR A 402 23.12 17.39 15.22
CA THR A 402 23.67 18.27 16.24
C THR A 402 23.43 17.70 17.64
N LEU A 403 24.50 17.47 18.37
CA LEU A 403 24.44 17.00 19.76
C LEU A 403 23.95 18.12 20.70
N PRO A 404 23.17 17.81 21.74
CA PRO A 404 22.86 18.82 22.80
C PRO A 404 24.12 19.27 23.55
N ASP A 405 24.21 20.54 23.87
CA ASP A 405 25.30 21.10 24.73
C ASP A 405 25.41 20.37 26.07
N GLY A 406 24.28 19.95 26.62
CA GLY A 406 24.20 19.23 27.90
C GLY A 406 24.34 17.73 27.81
N MET A 407 24.75 17.17 26.66
CA MET A 407 24.91 15.73 26.49
C MET A 407 25.98 15.18 27.46
N ASN A 408 25.69 14.05 28.11
CA ASN A 408 26.65 13.44 29.04
C ASN A 408 27.84 12.85 28.24
N ALA A 409 29.04 13.01 28.81
CA ALA A 409 30.23 12.37 28.30
C ALA A 409 30.14 10.85 28.49
N GLY A 410 30.70 10.09 27.53
CA GLY A 410 30.72 8.62 27.55
C GLY A 410 30.72 8.00 26.19
N ALA A 411 30.77 6.68 26.15
CA ALA A 411 30.69 5.88 24.97
C ALA A 411 29.22 5.60 24.61
N TYR A 412 28.85 5.88 23.36
CA TYR A 412 27.51 5.64 22.86
C TYR A 412 27.55 4.70 21.66
N GLU A 413 26.67 3.70 21.66
CA GLU A 413 26.34 2.96 20.44
C GLU A 413 25.50 3.86 19.54
N ALA A 414 25.96 4.02 18.31
CA ALA A 414 25.21 4.70 17.25
C ALA A 414 24.44 3.68 16.40
N ALA A 415 23.14 3.92 16.24
CA ALA A 415 22.28 3.09 15.37
C ALA A 415 21.38 3.97 14.50
N VAL A 416 21.01 3.46 13.33
CA VAL A 416 20.06 4.11 12.43
C VAL A 416 18.74 3.35 12.41
N THR A 417 17.63 4.09 12.33
CA THR A 417 16.27 3.55 12.19
C THR A 417 15.43 4.40 11.27
N ILE A 418 14.47 3.76 10.60
CA ILE A 418 13.45 4.44 9.79
C ILE A 418 12.12 4.24 10.51
N SER A 419 11.73 5.19 11.34
CA SER A 419 10.55 5.09 12.20
C SER A 419 10.04 6.46 12.60
N GLY A 420 8.71 6.64 12.66
CA GLY A 420 8.03 7.78 13.27
C GLY A 420 7.31 7.37 14.55
N GLU A 421 6.59 8.32 15.19
CA GLU A 421 5.82 8.04 16.42
C GLU A 421 4.57 7.19 16.12
N ASP A 422 3.85 7.53 15.04
CA ASP A 422 2.60 6.88 14.64
C ASP A 422 2.70 6.12 13.33
N THR A 423 3.91 5.83 12.83
CA THR A 423 4.12 5.10 11.59
C THR A 423 4.69 3.71 11.87
N PRO A 424 4.41 2.73 11.02
CA PRO A 424 5.10 1.44 11.08
C PRO A 424 6.62 1.62 10.95
N ILE A 425 7.37 0.72 11.58
CA ILE A 425 8.83 0.67 11.47
C ILE A 425 9.20 0.07 10.12
N VAL A 426 10.09 0.74 9.39
CA VAL A 426 10.72 0.19 8.18
C VAL A 426 12.02 -0.50 8.58
N ARG A 427 12.09 -1.79 8.33
CA ARG A 427 13.23 -2.62 8.70
C ARG A 427 14.29 -2.60 7.61
N TRP A 428 15.55 -2.57 8.02
CA TRP A 428 16.68 -2.76 7.13
C TRP A 428 16.88 -4.22 6.78
N GLU A 429 17.08 -4.54 5.51
CA GLU A 429 17.47 -5.90 5.07
C GLU A 429 18.98 -6.12 5.21
N THR A 430 19.52 -5.73 6.32
CA THR A 430 20.95 -5.71 6.65
C THR A 430 21.20 -6.58 7.87
N GLN A 431 22.23 -7.42 7.84
CA GLN A 431 22.60 -8.26 8.99
C GLN A 431 22.91 -7.39 10.20
N GLY A 432 22.42 -7.79 11.37
CA GLY A 432 22.55 -7.04 12.61
C GLY A 432 21.40 -6.05 12.88
N GLU A 433 20.38 -6.00 12.00
CA GLU A 433 19.16 -5.25 12.32
C GLU A 433 18.40 -5.96 13.44
N GLU A 434 18.01 -5.18 14.46
CA GLU A 434 17.22 -5.63 15.58
C GLU A 434 16.09 -4.62 15.88
N ASN A 435 14.84 -5.06 15.78
CA ASN A 435 13.66 -4.25 16.10
C ASN A 435 13.60 -2.89 15.40
N GLY A 436 14.05 -2.83 14.14
CA GLY A 436 14.08 -1.62 13.34
C GLY A 436 15.33 -0.77 13.53
N PHE A 437 16.24 -1.14 14.43
CA PHE A 437 17.51 -0.46 14.62
C PHE A 437 18.65 -1.26 14.00
N LEU A 438 19.54 -0.55 13.30
CA LEU A 438 20.77 -1.10 12.79
C LEU A 438 21.96 -0.38 13.43
N ALA A 439 22.69 -1.06 14.30
CA ALA A 439 23.89 -0.51 14.93
C ALA A 439 24.97 -0.26 13.85
N ILE A 440 25.52 0.96 13.83
CA ILE A 440 26.54 1.36 12.88
C ILE A 440 27.93 1.54 13.53
N GLY A 441 28.00 1.59 14.88
CA GLY A 441 29.27 1.63 15.59
C GLY A 441 29.18 2.36 16.92
N ARG A 442 30.32 2.93 17.36
CA ARG A 442 30.43 3.66 18.64
C ARG A 442 31.01 5.05 18.45
N ILE A 443 30.54 5.99 19.27
CA ILE A 443 30.99 7.37 19.28
C ILE A 443 31.35 7.72 20.74
N GLU A 444 32.56 8.22 20.97
CA GLU A 444 33.00 8.73 22.27
C GLU A 444 32.66 10.23 22.36
N ILE A 445 31.81 10.57 23.32
CA ILE A 445 31.40 11.96 23.57
C ILE A 445 32.19 12.51 24.76
N SER A 446 32.85 13.64 24.57
CA SER A 446 33.53 14.40 25.63
C SER A 446 32.76 15.68 25.95
N ARG A 447 32.97 16.23 27.14
CA ARG A 447 32.49 17.58 27.48
C ARG A 447 33.59 18.61 27.14
N GLU A 448 33.19 19.83 26.80
CA GLU A 448 34.14 20.93 26.85
C GLU A 448 34.70 21.06 28.26
N ALA A 449 36.02 21.27 28.33
CA ALA A 449 36.74 21.45 29.60
C ALA A 449 36.44 22.80 30.22
#